data_55f7b893c0bbfda22a8ae47abe381f2f
#
_entry.id   55f7b893c0bbfda22a8ae47abe381f2f
#
_cell.length_a   1.000
_cell.length_b   1.000
_cell.length_c   1.000
_cell.angle_alpha   90.00
_cell.angle_beta   90.00
_cell.angle_gamma   90.00
#
_symmetry.space_group_name_H-M   'P 1'
#
loop_
_entity.id
_entity.type
_entity.pdbx_description
1 polymer ?
#
loop_
_entity_poly.entity_id
_entity_poly.type
_entity_poly.pdbx_seq_one_letter_code
_entity_poly.pdbx_strand_id
1 'polypeptide(L)'
;MMVQDEWPRAYVALTGGSVPGLRVVARSDDPGAIALFGPFRRVAQLREAVRALAEGTGLRDCVHDDVVRITGSAASRGSTLWFDDDPTSRPKRGASRTRAPGCLRHELGTCAGPCIGAGASQPYRDAAVAVRAFLDGRSDAPVRTLEAAMHAAAEQLAFERAAVIRDRLALVSWLHERVQNFHANVDRLTFRYHAVGPGEQEWVYFVRRGTVRAEVPAPKTPEERAAFRELATKVFTGPDPSGADIPTHDLDEFYLVASWFRRRPAEKARTRVAVRTATRTATPRDRPAPA
;
A
#
# COMPACT_ATOMS: atom_id res chain seq x y z
N MET A 1 -20.44 -22.55 -4.44
CA MET A 1 -20.07 -22.76 -3.00
C MET A 1 -18.75 -22.03 -2.77
N MET A 2 -18.83 -20.76 -2.30
CA MET A 2 -17.65 -19.95 -1.99
C MET A 2 -16.99 -20.54 -0.74
N VAL A 3 -15.80 -21.08 -0.91
CA VAL A 3 -14.97 -21.47 0.25
C VAL A 3 -14.52 -20.17 0.91
N GLN A 4 -15.20 -19.76 1.97
CA GLN A 4 -14.68 -18.73 2.86
C GLN A 4 -13.37 -19.27 3.44
N ASP A 5 -12.28 -18.60 3.09
CA ASP A 5 -10.96 -18.85 3.67
C ASP A 5 -11.06 -18.39 5.14
N GLU A 6 -11.10 -19.31 6.09
CA GLU A 6 -11.39 -19.11 7.53
C GLU A 6 -10.34 -18.26 8.29
N TRP A 7 -9.34 -17.74 7.61
CA TRP A 7 -8.28 -16.97 8.28
C TRP A 7 -8.56 -15.47 8.19
N PRO A 8 -8.60 -14.77 9.33
CA PRO A 8 -8.81 -13.35 9.37
C PRO A 8 -7.72 -12.63 8.56
N ARG A 9 -8.15 -11.81 7.62
CA ARG A 9 -7.30 -10.99 6.76
C ARG A 9 -7.57 -9.54 7.05
N ALA A 10 -6.58 -8.70 6.86
CA ALA A 10 -6.74 -7.26 6.96
C ALA A 10 -5.87 -6.54 5.92
N TYR A 11 -6.24 -5.31 5.65
CA TYR A 11 -5.57 -4.43 4.71
C TYR A 11 -5.04 -3.22 5.45
N VAL A 12 -3.94 -2.66 4.96
CA VAL A 12 -3.49 -1.34 5.36
C VAL A 12 -4.13 -0.34 4.41
N ALA A 13 -4.92 0.57 4.94
CA ALA A 13 -5.56 1.64 4.19
C ALA A 13 -4.80 2.95 4.42
N LEU A 14 -4.41 3.61 3.33
CA LEU A 14 -4.00 5.01 3.34
C LEU A 14 -5.25 5.85 3.04
N THR A 15 -5.62 6.75 3.94
CA THR A 15 -6.80 7.59 3.76
C THR A 15 -6.48 8.83 2.92
N GLY A 16 -7.50 9.35 2.24
CA GLY A 16 -7.40 10.56 1.45
C GLY A 16 -7.60 11.85 2.25
N GLY A 17 -7.73 12.96 1.50
CA GLY A 17 -7.97 14.29 2.04
C GLY A 17 -6.69 15.07 2.33
N SER A 18 -6.86 16.26 2.91
CA SER A 18 -5.75 17.17 3.25
C SER A 18 -4.85 16.62 4.37
N VAL A 19 -5.36 15.67 5.14
CA VAL A 19 -4.68 15.05 6.27
C VAL A 19 -4.78 13.53 6.16
N PRO A 20 -3.99 12.89 5.28
CA PRO A 20 -3.98 11.45 5.13
C PRO A 20 -3.58 10.76 6.45
N GLY A 21 -4.01 9.52 6.61
CA GLY A 21 -3.69 8.70 7.77
C GLY A 21 -3.65 7.23 7.42
N LEU A 22 -3.19 6.40 8.35
CA LEU A 22 -3.10 4.96 8.21
C LEU A 22 -4.20 4.27 9.01
N ARG A 23 -4.81 3.25 8.43
CA ARG A 23 -5.78 2.38 9.13
C ARG A 23 -5.54 0.92 8.77
N VAL A 24 -5.91 0.03 9.69
CA VAL A 24 -6.02 -1.41 9.39
C VAL A 24 -7.50 -1.74 9.29
N VAL A 25 -7.93 -2.14 8.11
CA VAL A 25 -9.31 -2.45 7.77
C VAL A 25 -9.49 -3.91 7.43
N ALA A 26 -10.67 -4.46 7.71
CA ALA A 26 -10.97 -5.86 7.44
C ALA A 26 -11.46 -6.09 6.01
N ARG A 27 -11.92 -5.04 5.33
CA ARG A 27 -12.54 -5.12 4.00
C ARG A 27 -11.74 -4.36 2.97
N SER A 28 -11.83 -4.79 1.73
CA SER A 28 -11.17 -4.16 0.57
C SER A 28 -11.94 -2.99 -0.02
N ASP A 29 -13.15 -2.69 0.49
CA ASP A 29 -14.06 -1.66 0.00
C ASP A 29 -14.20 -0.46 0.97
N ASP A 30 -13.15 -0.12 1.71
CA ASP A 30 -13.17 1.03 2.62
C ASP A 30 -13.32 2.35 1.82
N PRO A 31 -14.43 3.08 1.98
CA PRO A 31 -14.73 4.26 1.15
C PRO A 31 -13.81 5.46 1.44
N GLY A 32 -13.12 5.45 2.57
CA GLY A 32 -12.17 6.50 2.95
C GLY A 32 -10.73 6.23 2.48
N ALA A 33 -10.45 5.05 1.95
CA ALA A 33 -9.13 4.69 1.47
C ALA A 33 -8.88 5.22 0.06
N ILE A 34 -7.73 5.88 -0.14
CA ILE A 34 -7.21 6.22 -1.48
C ILE A 34 -6.28 5.16 -2.02
N ALA A 35 -5.75 4.31 -1.12
CA ALA A 35 -4.95 3.15 -1.47
C ALA A 35 -5.14 2.07 -0.40
N LEU A 36 -5.16 0.81 -0.85
CA LEU A 36 -5.26 -0.37 -0.02
C LEU A 36 -4.11 -1.33 -0.35
N PHE A 37 -3.47 -1.83 0.71
CA PHE A 37 -2.34 -2.74 0.62
C PHE A 37 -2.67 -4.03 1.36
N GLY A 38 -2.39 -5.16 0.77
CA GLY A 38 -2.67 -6.45 1.37
C GLY A 38 -3.45 -7.39 0.45
N PRO A 39 -4.07 -8.45 1.00
CA PRO A 39 -4.33 -8.70 2.42
C PRO A 39 -3.13 -9.27 3.15
N PHE A 40 -3.06 -8.90 4.38
CA PHE A 40 -2.10 -9.45 5.32
C PHE A 40 -2.79 -10.43 6.29
N ARG A 41 -2.03 -11.42 6.71
CA ARG A 41 -2.38 -12.30 7.84
C ARG A 41 -1.77 -11.74 9.13
N ARG A 42 -2.09 -12.34 10.29
CA ARG A 42 -1.62 -11.90 11.61
C ARG A 42 -2.07 -10.46 11.91
N VAL A 43 -3.37 -10.28 11.91
CA VAL A 43 -4.02 -8.95 12.04
C VAL A 43 -3.57 -8.17 13.27
N ALA A 44 -3.34 -8.85 14.41
CA ALA A 44 -2.84 -8.20 15.62
C ALA A 44 -1.43 -7.58 15.38
N GLN A 45 -0.50 -8.38 14.86
CA GLN A 45 0.85 -7.91 14.54
C GLN A 45 0.85 -6.82 13.46
N LEU A 46 -0.06 -6.93 12.48
CA LEU A 46 -0.25 -5.89 11.47
C LEU A 46 -0.66 -4.56 12.08
N ARG A 47 -1.59 -4.57 13.05
CA ARG A 47 -2.02 -3.34 13.75
C ARG A 47 -0.87 -2.70 14.53
N GLU A 48 -0.07 -3.51 15.21
CA GLU A 48 1.13 -3.04 15.91
C GLU A 48 2.15 -2.45 14.95
N ALA A 49 2.40 -3.11 13.81
CA ALA A 49 3.35 -2.65 12.81
C ALA A 49 2.90 -1.35 12.12
N VAL A 50 1.61 -1.22 11.78
CA VAL A 50 1.04 0.01 11.21
C VAL A 50 1.10 1.15 12.22
N ARG A 51 0.84 0.86 13.50
CA ARG A 51 0.99 1.84 14.58
C ARG A 51 2.45 2.27 14.71
N ALA A 52 3.40 1.35 14.72
CA ALA A 52 4.82 1.65 14.79
C ALA A 52 5.29 2.51 13.59
N LEU A 53 4.80 2.19 12.37
CA LEU A 53 5.06 2.99 11.17
C LEU A 53 4.47 4.40 11.29
N ALA A 54 3.24 4.54 11.75
CA ALA A 54 2.59 5.82 11.98
C ALA A 54 3.35 6.67 13.03
N GLU A 55 3.76 6.05 14.14
CA GLU A 55 4.56 6.70 15.18
C GLU A 55 5.93 7.14 14.70
N GLY A 56 6.61 6.30 13.89
CA GLY A 56 7.93 6.62 13.34
C GLY A 56 7.91 7.72 12.26
N THR A 57 6.77 7.94 11.62
CA THR A 57 6.59 8.92 10.54
C THR A 57 5.78 10.14 10.96
N GLY A 58 5.20 10.14 12.16
CA GLY A 58 4.33 11.22 12.66
C GLY A 58 2.95 11.25 12.00
N LEU A 59 2.59 10.24 11.20
CA LEU A 59 1.26 10.16 10.60
C LEU A 59 0.20 9.79 11.65
N ARG A 60 -1.04 10.21 11.41
CA ARG A 60 -2.17 9.76 12.23
C ARG A 60 -2.58 8.34 11.88
N ASP A 61 -2.94 7.57 12.89
CA ASP A 61 -3.58 6.26 12.77
C ASP A 61 -4.88 6.18 13.58
N CYS A 62 -5.41 7.33 13.97
CA CYS A 62 -6.64 7.40 14.73
C CYS A 62 -7.81 6.88 13.89
N VAL A 63 -8.60 6.02 14.52
CA VAL A 63 -9.72 5.29 13.90
C VAL A 63 -10.94 6.20 13.72
N HIS A 64 -10.97 7.37 14.38
CA HIS A 64 -12.14 8.22 14.42
C HIS A 64 -12.09 9.24 13.28
N ASP A 65 -12.96 9.09 12.29
CA ASP A 65 -13.31 10.14 11.34
C ASP A 65 -13.98 11.35 12.03
N ASP A 66 -14.38 11.16 13.29
CA ASP A 66 -15.10 12.11 14.13
C ASP A 66 -14.22 13.02 14.99
N VAL A 67 -12.92 12.98 14.88
CA VAL A 67 -12.02 13.43 15.95
C VAL A 67 -11.61 14.89 15.86
N VAL A 68 -12.16 15.67 15.00
CA VAL A 68 -12.15 17.11 15.27
C VAL A 68 -13.52 17.54 15.75
N ARG A 69 -13.81 17.30 17.02
CA ARG A 69 -14.82 18.10 17.70
C ARG A 69 -14.29 19.53 17.79
N ILE A 70 -14.60 20.31 16.81
CA ILE A 70 -14.58 21.75 16.93
C ILE A 70 -15.69 22.06 17.94
N THR A 71 -15.28 22.32 19.18
CA THR A 71 -16.21 22.79 20.23
C THR A 71 -16.60 24.22 19.90
N GLY A 72 -17.70 24.38 19.20
CA GLY A 72 -18.33 25.64 18.85
C GLY A 72 -19.57 25.32 18.08
N SER A 73 -20.64 26.04 18.32
CA SER A 73 -22.06 25.81 18.07
C SER A 73 -22.52 25.46 16.65
N ALA A 74 -21.68 24.86 15.83
CA ALA A 74 -22.04 24.27 14.56
C ALA A 74 -21.42 22.88 14.46
N ALA A 75 -22.15 21.87 14.90
CA ALA A 75 -21.87 20.49 14.57
C ALA A 75 -22.02 20.31 13.06
N SER A 76 -21.02 20.67 12.29
CA SER A 76 -20.96 20.32 10.88
C SER A 76 -20.55 18.86 10.79
N ARG A 77 -21.46 18.03 10.30
CA ARG A 77 -21.18 16.67 9.86
C ARG A 77 -20.12 16.75 8.76
N GLY A 78 -18.95 16.19 9.03
CA GLY A 78 -17.83 16.20 8.10
C GLY A 78 -16.80 17.28 8.43
N SER A 79 -16.10 17.11 9.56
CA SER A 79 -14.98 17.99 9.89
C SER A 79 -13.80 17.72 8.97
N THR A 80 -13.54 18.65 8.07
CA THR A 80 -12.35 18.64 7.24
C THR A 80 -11.17 19.09 8.07
N LEU A 81 -10.16 18.24 8.22
CA LEU A 81 -8.90 18.60 8.84
C LEU A 81 -8.09 19.49 7.89
N TRP A 82 -7.41 20.52 8.42
CA TRP A 82 -6.57 21.42 7.63
C TRP A 82 -5.32 21.85 8.41
N PHE A 83 -4.32 22.30 7.68
CA PHE A 83 -3.13 22.91 8.24
C PHE A 83 -3.23 24.44 8.21
N ASP A 84 -2.72 25.11 9.22
CA ASP A 84 -2.78 26.58 9.31
C ASP A 84 -1.91 27.28 8.28
N ASP A 85 -0.84 26.65 7.86
CA ASP A 85 0.10 27.14 6.84
C ASP A 85 -0.38 26.89 5.40
N ASP A 86 -1.47 26.13 5.21
CA ASP A 86 -2.03 25.82 3.90
C ASP A 86 -3.41 26.47 3.70
N PRO A 87 -3.50 27.63 3.03
CA PRO A 87 -4.76 28.31 2.80
C PRO A 87 -5.73 27.52 1.89
N THR A 88 -5.22 26.57 1.09
CA THR A 88 -6.05 25.75 0.20
C THR A 88 -6.77 24.64 0.95
N SER A 89 -6.23 24.24 2.10
CA SER A 89 -6.80 23.19 2.95
C SER A 89 -7.89 23.72 3.89
N ARG A 90 -8.04 25.04 4.05
CA ARG A 90 -8.98 25.66 4.98
C ARG A 90 -10.42 25.54 4.51
N PRO A 91 -11.37 25.17 5.37
CA PRO A 91 -12.78 25.21 5.03
C PRO A 91 -13.23 26.65 4.78
N LYS A 92 -14.07 26.84 3.76
CA LYS A 92 -14.68 28.15 3.46
C LYS A 92 -15.53 28.62 4.62
N ARG A 93 -15.30 29.84 5.09
CA ARG A 93 -15.95 30.62 6.17
C ARG A 93 -16.95 29.89 7.07
N GLY A 94 -16.67 29.92 8.39
CA GLY A 94 -17.63 29.59 9.45
C GLY A 94 -17.19 28.47 10.42
N ALA A 95 -16.12 27.77 10.18
CA ALA A 95 -15.63 26.77 11.12
C ALA A 95 -14.84 27.44 12.25
N SER A 96 -15.41 27.42 13.44
CA SER A 96 -14.77 27.93 14.65
C SER A 96 -13.64 26.99 15.07
N ARG A 97 -12.49 27.58 15.40
CA ARG A 97 -11.23 26.92 15.77
C ARG A 97 -11.12 26.58 17.24
N THR A 98 -12.08 26.00 17.86
CA THR A 98 -11.85 25.61 19.25
C THR A 98 -11.42 24.15 19.30
N ARG A 99 -10.21 23.93 19.80
CA ARG A 99 -9.62 22.60 19.95
C ARG A 99 -9.81 22.12 21.37
N ALA A 100 -10.20 20.86 21.50
CA ALA A 100 -9.93 20.16 22.73
C ALA A 100 -8.45 19.74 22.72
N PRO A 101 -7.59 20.26 23.62
CA PRO A 101 -6.28 19.68 23.85
C PRO A 101 -6.47 18.28 24.42
N GLY A 102 -5.53 17.38 24.21
CA GLY A 102 -5.55 16.09 24.89
C GLY A 102 -5.45 14.88 23.98
N CYS A 103 -4.79 14.99 22.85
CA CYS A 103 -4.33 13.80 22.16
C CYS A 103 -2.99 13.35 22.74
N LEU A 104 -3.01 12.31 23.57
CA LEU A 104 -1.81 11.74 24.20
C LEU A 104 -0.70 11.43 23.18
N ARG A 105 -1.05 11.01 21.99
CA ARG A 105 -0.06 10.70 20.94
C ARG A 105 0.69 11.94 20.44
N HIS A 106 -0.01 13.07 20.36
CA HIS A 106 0.66 14.33 20.03
C HIS A 106 1.52 14.83 21.19
N GLU A 107 1.04 14.72 22.41
CA GLU A 107 1.81 15.09 23.61
C GLU A 107 3.08 14.24 23.77
N LEU A 108 3.02 12.95 23.40
CA LEU A 108 4.16 12.05 23.38
C LEU A 108 5.06 12.21 22.14
N GLY A 109 4.74 13.13 21.21
CA GLY A 109 5.49 13.32 19.97
C GLY A 109 5.41 12.17 18.97
N THR A 110 4.42 11.25 19.12
CA THR A 110 4.23 10.09 18.23
C THR A 110 3.24 10.36 17.10
N CYS A 111 2.68 11.55 17.02
CA CYS A 111 1.84 12.05 15.94
C CYS A 111 2.10 13.55 15.77
N ALA A 112 2.19 14.02 14.54
CA ALA A 112 2.39 15.45 14.23
C ALA A 112 1.21 16.34 14.66
N GLY A 113 0.10 15.76 15.12
CA GLY A 113 -1.06 16.49 15.63
C GLY A 113 -1.84 17.30 14.59
N PRO A 114 -2.08 16.79 13.37
CA PRO A 114 -2.77 17.55 12.34
C PRO A 114 -4.22 17.91 12.75
N CYS A 115 -4.85 17.09 13.58
CA CYS A 115 -6.19 17.35 14.12
C CYS A 115 -6.25 18.53 15.07
N ILE A 116 -5.14 18.93 15.67
CA ILE A 116 -5.02 20.14 16.49
C ILE A 116 -4.31 21.27 15.74
N GLY A 117 -4.02 21.13 14.42
CA GLY A 117 -3.28 22.06 13.57
C GLY A 117 -1.87 22.31 14.07
N ALA A 118 -1.31 21.36 14.83
CA ALA A 118 0.10 21.40 15.14
C ALA A 118 0.88 20.91 13.91
N GLY A 119 2.09 21.40 13.77
CA GLY A 119 2.97 21.07 12.66
C GLY A 119 2.65 21.80 11.35
N ALA A 120 3.57 21.68 10.42
CA ALA A 120 3.46 22.22 9.08
C ALA A 120 2.89 21.18 8.10
N SER A 121 2.14 21.66 7.12
CA SER A 121 1.46 20.80 6.13
C SER A 121 2.43 20.03 5.23
N GLN A 122 3.53 20.68 4.84
CA GLN A 122 4.46 20.07 3.89
C GLN A 122 5.19 18.85 4.47
N PRO A 123 5.82 18.92 5.67
CA PRO A 123 6.45 17.75 6.28
C PRO A 123 5.47 16.60 6.50
N TYR A 124 4.20 16.89 6.81
CA TYR A 124 3.18 15.86 6.97
C TYR A 124 2.83 15.18 5.64
N ARG A 125 2.70 15.95 4.56
CA ARG A 125 2.48 15.41 3.21
C ARG A 125 3.67 14.59 2.72
N ASP A 126 4.89 15.05 2.98
CA ASP A 126 6.11 14.33 2.65
C ASP A 126 6.18 12.97 3.37
N ALA A 127 5.80 12.94 4.65
CA ALA A 127 5.68 11.71 5.41
C ALA A 127 4.63 10.76 4.81
N ALA A 128 3.48 11.28 4.38
CA ALA A 128 2.45 10.47 3.72
C ALA A 128 2.92 9.90 2.38
N VAL A 129 3.66 10.69 1.58
CA VAL A 129 4.29 10.23 0.33
C VAL A 129 5.33 9.15 0.60
N ALA A 130 6.18 9.34 1.62
CA ALA A 130 7.19 8.35 2.02
C ALA A 130 6.55 7.03 2.49
N VAL A 131 5.49 7.10 3.29
CA VAL A 131 4.73 5.93 3.73
C VAL A 131 4.05 5.23 2.55
N ARG A 132 3.48 5.98 1.61
CA ARG A 132 2.94 5.39 0.40
C ARG A 132 4.01 4.64 -0.39
N ALA A 133 5.18 5.26 -0.63
CA ALA A 133 6.28 4.62 -1.33
C ALA A 133 6.79 3.36 -0.62
N PHE A 134 6.76 3.35 0.71
CA PHE A 134 7.07 2.18 1.53
C PHE A 134 6.04 1.05 1.32
N LEU A 135 4.75 1.35 1.40
CA LEU A 135 3.68 0.37 1.21
C LEU A 135 3.56 -0.11 -0.24
N ASP A 136 3.98 0.70 -1.22
CA ASP A 136 4.16 0.29 -2.62
C ASP A 136 5.40 -0.62 -2.83
N GLY A 137 6.19 -0.87 -1.79
CA GLY A 137 7.42 -1.65 -1.89
C GLY A 137 8.57 -0.95 -2.63
N ARG A 138 8.45 0.36 -2.87
CA ARG A 138 9.43 1.17 -3.62
C ARG A 138 10.49 1.82 -2.75
N SER A 139 10.30 1.86 -1.43
CA SER A 139 11.18 2.54 -0.49
C SER A 139 11.24 1.79 0.85
N ASP A 140 12.42 1.78 1.45
CA ASP A 140 12.69 1.30 2.81
C ASP A 140 13.01 2.47 3.77
N ALA A 141 12.77 3.72 3.33
CA ALA A 141 13.13 4.92 4.07
C ALA A 141 12.66 4.93 5.55
N PRO A 142 11.41 4.50 5.90
CA PRO A 142 11.00 4.42 7.30
C PRO A 142 11.86 3.47 8.14
N VAL A 143 12.31 2.34 7.55
CA VAL A 143 13.21 1.40 8.24
C VAL A 143 14.54 2.07 8.53
N ARG A 144 15.19 2.65 7.50
CA ARG A 144 16.48 3.33 7.66
C ARG A 144 16.42 4.50 8.64
N THR A 145 15.32 5.25 8.65
CA THR A 145 15.13 6.35 9.58
C THR A 145 15.09 5.86 11.03
N LEU A 146 14.38 4.76 11.29
CA LEU A 146 14.33 4.15 12.62
C LEU A 146 15.69 3.55 13.02
N GLU A 147 16.42 2.92 12.09
CA GLU A 147 17.78 2.43 12.35
C GLU A 147 18.71 3.55 12.76
N ALA A 148 18.74 4.64 11.99
CA ALA A 148 19.57 5.79 12.30
C ALA A 148 19.20 6.41 13.66
N ALA A 149 17.90 6.54 13.96
CA ALA A 149 17.44 7.07 15.23
C ALA A 149 17.80 6.16 16.42
N MET A 150 17.76 4.83 16.22
CA MET A 150 18.18 3.86 17.23
C MET A 150 19.67 3.99 17.55
N HIS A 151 20.51 4.07 16.51
CA HIS A 151 21.94 4.24 16.68
C HIS A 151 22.28 5.57 17.37
N ALA A 152 21.67 6.67 16.94
CA ALA A 152 21.86 7.98 17.57
C ALA A 152 21.46 7.99 19.05
N ALA A 153 20.38 7.29 19.42
CA ALA A 153 19.99 7.17 20.82
C ALA A 153 21.00 6.33 21.62
N ALA A 154 21.56 5.28 21.05
CA ALA A 154 22.58 4.45 21.69
C ALA A 154 23.90 5.23 21.88
N GLU A 155 24.33 6.01 20.89
CA GLU A 155 25.51 6.87 20.98
C GLU A 155 25.36 7.93 22.09
N GLN A 156 24.14 8.41 22.33
CA GLN A 156 23.80 9.32 23.43
C GLN A 156 23.62 8.60 24.75
N LEU A 157 23.91 7.29 24.85
CA LEU A 157 23.72 6.44 26.02
C LEU A 157 22.26 6.39 26.51
N ALA A 158 21.30 6.78 25.66
CA ALA A 158 19.87 6.72 25.94
C ALA A 158 19.30 5.32 25.62
N PHE A 159 19.78 4.29 26.33
CA PHE A 159 19.52 2.88 26.02
C PHE A 159 18.04 2.50 26.07
N GLU A 160 17.27 3.05 26.99
CA GLU A 160 15.83 2.81 27.09
C GLU A 160 15.11 3.32 25.82
N ARG A 161 15.49 4.52 25.36
CA ARG A 161 14.98 5.08 24.11
C ARG A 161 15.39 4.25 22.90
N ALA A 162 16.67 3.81 22.86
CA ALA A 162 17.16 2.94 21.80
C ALA A 162 16.39 1.60 21.76
N ALA A 163 16.07 1.02 22.91
CA ALA A 163 15.27 -0.21 23.01
C ALA A 163 13.85 -0.03 22.46
N VAL A 164 13.17 1.07 22.81
CA VAL A 164 11.84 1.38 22.26
C VAL A 164 11.89 1.54 20.74
N ILE A 165 12.92 2.21 20.20
CA ILE A 165 13.07 2.40 18.76
C ILE A 165 13.39 1.05 18.08
N ARG A 166 14.22 0.21 18.70
CA ARG A 166 14.52 -1.15 18.21
C ARG A 166 13.25 -1.99 18.06
N ASP A 167 12.36 -1.95 19.05
CA ASP A 167 11.13 -2.73 19.03
C ASP A 167 10.17 -2.22 17.92
N ARG A 168 10.10 -0.91 17.70
CA ARG A 168 9.40 -0.32 16.56
C ARG A 168 10.03 -0.72 15.22
N LEU A 169 11.36 -0.69 15.14
CA LEU A 169 12.10 -1.09 13.95
C LEU A 169 11.80 -2.53 13.58
N ALA A 170 11.75 -3.46 14.54
CA ALA A 170 11.41 -4.85 14.30
C ALA A 170 10.01 -5.01 13.68
N LEU A 171 9.02 -4.25 14.16
CA LEU A 171 7.66 -4.26 13.62
C LEU A 171 7.58 -3.66 12.20
N VAL A 172 8.26 -2.53 11.96
CA VAL A 172 8.27 -1.88 10.65
C VAL A 172 9.04 -2.72 9.63
N SER A 173 10.16 -3.33 10.01
CA SER A 173 10.91 -4.27 9.17
C SER A 173 10.09 -5.51 8.81
N TRP A 174 9.35 -6.07 9.79
CA TRP A 174 8.42 -7.16 9.51
C TRP A 174 7.35 -6.75 8.49
N LEU A 175 6.78 -5.54 8.62
CA LEU A 175 5.79 -5.04 7.65
C LEU A 175 6.42 -4.87 6.27
N HIS A 176 7.63 -4.32 6.21
CA HIS A 176 8.38 -4.16 4.96
C HIS A 176 8.56 -5.48 4.22
N GLU A 177 9.00 -6.53 4.92
CA GLU A 177 9.12 -7.87 4.35
C GLU A 177 7.78 -8.39 3.81
N ARG A 178 6.66 -8.15 4.53
CA ARG A 178 5.33 -8.57 4.07
C ARG A 178 4.90 -7.84 2.82
N VAL A 179 5.16 -6.54 2.77
CA VAL A 179 4.90 -5.70 1.59
C VAL A 179 5.74 -6.18 0.40
N GLN A 180 7.04 -6.39 0.57
CA GLN A 180 7.91 -6.90 -0.48
C GLN A 180 7.45 -8.28 -1.00
N ASN A 181 7.12 -9.19 -0.09
CA ASN A 181 6.61 -10.51 -0.45
C ASN A 181 5.26 -10.44 -1.19
N PHE A 182 4.39 -9.50 -0.80
CA PHE A 182 3.11 -9.29 -1.48
C PHE A 182 3.36 -8.85 -2.93
N HIS A 183 4.14 -7.80 -3.16
CA HIS A 183 4.45 -7.30 -4.49
C HIS A 183 5.18 -8.35 -5.35
N ALA A 184 6.15 -9.07 -4.78
CA ALA A 184 6.82 -10.16 -5.48
C ALA A 184 5.85 -11.29 -5.90
N ASN A 185 4.85 -11.60 -5.08
CA ASN A 185 3.83 -12.58 -5.44
C ASN A 185 2.88 -12.05 -6.51
N VAL A 186 2.50 -10.77 -6.45
CA VAL A 186 1.70 -10.11 -7.49
C VAL A 186 2.43 -10.15 -8.83
N ASP A 187 3.70 -9.79 -8.86
CA ASP A 187 4.50 -9.79 -10.09
C ASP A 187 4.67 -11.19 -10.70
N ARG A 188 4.77 -12.23 -9.84
CA ARG A 188 4.82 -13.64 -10.28
C ARG A 188 3.53 -14.13 -10.94
N LEU A 189 2.41 -13.42 -10.75
CA LEU A 189 1.15 -13.70 -11.40
C LEU A 189 1.01 -12.92 -12.72
N THR A 190 2.10 -12.83 -13.48
CA THR A 190 2.14 -12.21 -14.80
C THR A 190 2.59 -13.25 -15.82
N PHE A 191 1.64 -13.81 -16.55
CA PHE A 191 1.89 -14.93 -17.47
C PHE A 191 0.74 -15.09 -18.50
N ARG A 192 0.96 -15.92 -19.49
CA ARG A 192 -0.08 -16.48 -20.36
C ARG A 192 -0.45 -17.86 -19.85
N TYR A 193 -1.74 -18.13 -19.77
CA TYR A 193 -2.27 -19.43 -19.38
C TYR A 193 -3.13 -20.01 -20.49
N HIS A 194 -2.79 -21.23 -20.90
CA HIS A 194 -3.50 -21.97 -21.93
C HIS A 194 -4.47 -22.94 -21.26
N ALA A 195 -5.76 -22.85 -21.61
CA ALA A 195 -6.81 -23.73 -21.11
C ALA A 195 -7.67 -24.26 -22.27
N VAL A 196 -8.10 -25.49 -22.14
CA VAL A 196 -9.07 -26.07 -23.05
C VAL A 196 -10.46 -25.67 -22.56
N GLY A 197 -11.18 -24.95 -23.40
CA GLY A 197 -12.57 -24.54 -23.16
C GLY A 197 -13.61 -25.52 -23.72
N PRO A 198 -14.89 -25.15 -23.66
CA PRO A 198 -15.96 -25.93 -24.24
C PRO A 198 -15.71 -26.18 -25.73
N GLY A 199 -16.03 -27.39 -26.20
CA GLY A 199 -15.84 -27.81 -27.61
C GLY A 199 -14.38 -28.03 -28.00
N GLU A 200 -13.51 -28.34 -27.02
CA GLU A 200 -12.09 -28.62 -27.24
C GLU A 200 -11.29 -27.45 -27.84
N GLN A 201 -11.88 -26.28 -27.84
CA GLN A 201 -11.15 -25.06 -28.28
C GLN A 201 -10.16 -24.62 -27.23
N GLU A 202 -8.91 -24.41 -27.63
CA GLU A 202 -7.87 -23.86 -26.77
C GLU A 202 -8.04 -22.35 -26.69
N TRP A 203 -8.03 -21.85 -25.44
CA TRP A 203 -8.07 -20.42 -25.08
C TRP A 203 -6.78 -20.00 -24.41
N VAL A 204 -6.38 -18.76 -24.62
CA VAL A 204 -5.23 -18.14 -23.96
C VAL A 204 -5.68 -16.95 -23.15
N TYR A 205 -5.44 -17.03 -21.85
CA TYR A 205 -5.67 -15.95 -20.88
C TYR A 205 -4.38 -15.20 -20.66
N PHE A 206 -4.45 -13.87 -20.80
CA PHE A 206 -3.35 -12.98 -20.49
C PHE A 206 -3.54 -12.45 -19.08
N VAL A 207 -2.79 -12.99 -18.14
CA VAL A 207 -2.83 -12.59 -16.74
C VAL A 207 -1.68 -11.63 -16.47
N ARG A 208 -1.99 -10.44 -15.97
CA ARG A 208 -1.00 -9.46 -15.54
C ARG A 208 -1.28 -9.04 -14.11
N ARG A 209 -0.31 -9.27 -13.24
CA ARG A 209 -0.39 -8.98 -11.80
C ARG A 209 -1.63 -9.61 -11.13
N GLY A 210 -1.96 -10.83 -11.54
CA GLY A 210 -3.06 -11.60 -10.97
C GLY A 210 -4.45 -11.27 -11.51
N THR A 211 -4.56 -10.35 -12.46
CA THR A 211 -5.82 -9.99 -13.13
C THR A 211 -5.79 -10.44 -14.58
N VAL A 212 -6.90 -11.01 -15.07
CA VAL A 212 -7.08 -11.36 -16.50
C VAL A 212 -7.32 -10.08 -17.28
N ARG A 213 -6.37 -9.70 -18.13
CA ARG A 213 -6.43 -8.48 -18.95
C ARG A 213 -7.00 -8.73 -20.34
N ALA A 214 -6.91 -9.95 -20.84
CA ALA A 214 -7.50 -10.36 -22.10
C ALA A 214 -7.65 -11.89 -22.15
N GLU A 215 -8.59 -12.35 -22.95
CA GLU A 215 -8.76 -13.75 -23.32
C GLU A 215 -9.01 -13.85 -24.83
N VAL A 216 -8.36 -14.77 -25.48
CA VAL A 216 -8.51 -15.00 -26.92
C VAL A 216 -8.37 -16.49 -27.24
N PRO A 217 -8.98 -16.97 -28.33
CA PRO A 217 -8.68 -18.31 -28.85
C PRO A 217 -7.20 -18.46 -29.18
N ALA A 218 -6.66 -19.68 -29.03
CA ALA A 218 -5.29 -19.95 -29.45
C ALA A 218 -5.13 -19.73 -30.97
N PRO A 219 -4.13 -18.98 -31.42
CA PRO A 219 -4.00 -18.57 -32.81
C PRO A 219 -3.62 -19.75 -33.71
N LYS A 220 -4.37 -19.96 -34.78
CA LYS A 220 -4.16 -21.03 -35.76
C LYS A 220 -3.49 -20.53 -37.04
N THR A 221 -3.86 -19.33 -37.49
CA THR A 221 -3.32 -18.75 -38.74
C THR A 221 -2.12 -17.82 -38.50
N PRO A 222 -1.31 -17.46 -39.50
CA PRO A 222 -0.24 -16.51 -39.40
C PRO A 222 -0.72 -15.11 -38.97
N GLU A 223 -1.88 -14.68 -39.46
CA GLU A 223 -2.52 -13.38 -39.17
C GLU A 223 -2.95 -13.34 -37.70
N GLU A 224 -3.63 -14.41 -37.24
CA GLU A 224 -4.00 -14.53 -35.83
C GLU A 224 -2.77 -14.54 -34.91
N ARG A 225 -1.68 -15.16 -35.33
CA ARG A 225 -0.41 -15.13 -34.57
C ARG A 225 0.20 -13.75 -34.51
N ALA A 226 0.04 -12.92 -35.55
CA ALA A 226 0.50 -11.54 -35.55
C ALA A 226 -0.33 -10.69 -34.56
N ALA A 227 -1.66 -10.76 -34.66
CA ALA A 227 -2.57 -10.08 -33.72
C ALA A 227 -2.35 -10.51 -32.27
N PHE A 228 -2.13 -11.81 -32.04
CA PHE A 228 -1.81 -12.34 -30.71
C PHE A 228 -0.52 -11.76 -30.13
N ARG A 229 0.53 -11.58 -30.93
CA ARG A 229 1.79 -10.96 -30.49
C ARG A 229 1.59 -9.50 -30.15
N GLU A 230 0.82 -8.78 -30.95
CA GLU A 230 0.50 -7.38 -30.69
C GLU A 230 -0.27 -7.21 -29.37
N LEU A 231 -1.32 -8.03 -29.18
CA LEU A 231 -2.09 -8.06 -27.95
C LEU A 231 -1.19 -8.39 -26.74
N ALA A 232 -0.32 -9.41 -26.86
CA ALA A 232 0.64 -9.77 -25.81
C ALA A 232 1.55 -8.60 -25.45
N THR A 233 2.07 -7.91 -26.45
CA THR A 233 2.89 -6.71 -26.25
C THR A 233 2.09 -5.62 -25.51
N LYS A 234 0.89 -5.30 -26.00
CA LYS A 234 0.01 -4.31 -25.38
C LYS A 234 -0.28 -4.61 -23.92
N VAL A 235 -0.62 -5.87 -23.60
CA VAL A 235 -0.97 -6.28 -22.24
C VAL A 235 0.25 -6.26 -21.32
N PHE A 236 1.40 -6.76 -21.75
CA PHE A 236 2.54 -6.96 -20.85
C PHE A 236 3.54 -5.81 -20.83
N THR A 237 3.63 -4.98 -21.87
CA THR A 237 4.56 -3.85 -21.94
C THR A 237 3.89 -2.48 -21.83
N GLY A 238 2.58 -2.39 -22.08
CA GLY A 238 1.82 -1.17 -21.89
C GLY A 238 1.82 -0.69 -20.44
N PRO A 239 1.41 0.56 -20.18
CA PRO A 239 1.25 1.05 -18.82
C PRO A 239 0.28 0.13 -18.07
N ASP A 240 0.62 -0.18 -16.81
CA ASP A 240 -0.29 -0.97 -15.98
C ASP A 240 -1.44 -0.05 -15.52
N PRO A 241 -2.70 -0.37 -15.86
CA PRO A 241 -3.83 0.44 -15.41
C PRO A 241 -3.95 0.54 -13.89
N SER A 242 -3.42 -0.48 -13.20
CA SER A 242 -3.44 -0.54 -11.74
C SER A 242 -2.30 0.23 -11.09
N GLY A 243 -1.32 0.71 -11.85
CA GLY A 243 -0.12 1.34 -11.30
C GLY A 243 0.66 0.40 -10.38
N ALA A 244 1.16 0.93 -9.25
CA ALA A 244 1.78 0.12 -8.20
C ALA A 244 0.74 -0.58 -7.32
N ASP A 245 -0.47 -0.02 -7.23
CA ASP A 245 -1.58 -0.53 -6.42
C ASP A 245 -2.39 -1.57 -7.21
N ILE A 246 -2.98 -2.53 -6.51
CA ILE A 246 -4.05 -3.33 -7.07
C ILE A 246 -5.35 -2.60 -6.74
N PRO A 247 -6.13 -2.16 -7.74
CA PRO A 247 -7.42 -1.54 -7.48
C PRO A 247 -8.31 -2.47 -6.65
N THR A 248 -9.15 -1.90 -5.81
CA THR A 248 -10.02 -2.68 -4.91
C THR A 248 -10.90 -3.69 -5.66
N HIS A 249 -11.37 -3.33 -6.86
CA HIS A 249 -12.18 -4.22 -7.71
C HIS A 249 -11.37 -5.36 -8.33
N ASP A 250 -10.04 -5.23 -8.46
CA ASP A 250 -9.15 -6.28 -8.98
C ASP A 250 -8.68 -7.24 -7.86
N LEU A 251 -8.85 -6.89 -6.59
CA LEU A 251 -8.37 -7.70 -5.47
C LEU A 251 -9.05 -9.07 -5.39
N ASP A 252 -10.34 -9.14 -5.61
CA ASP A 252 -11.08 -10.40 -5.58
C ASP A 252 -10.63 -11.32 -6.71
N GLU A 253 -10.44 -10.77 -7.91
CA GLU A 253 -9.92 -11.51 -9.06
C GLU A 253 -8.48 -11.97 -8.81
N PHE A 254 -7.62 -11.09 -8.28
CA PHE A 254 -6.26 -11.45 -7.87
C PHE A 254 -6.24 -12.66 -6.93
N TYR A 255 -7.13 -12.67 -5.90
CA TYR A 255 -7.19 -13.80 -4.98
C TYR A 255 -7.72 -15.06 -5.63
N LEU A 256 -8.68 -14.93 -6.51
CA LEU A 256 -9.24 -16.05 -7.25
C LEU A 256 -8.14 -16.70 -8.10
N VAL A 257 -7.41 -15.92 -8.87
CA VAL A 257 -6.29 -16.38 -9.70
C VAL A 257 -5.17 -16.96 -8.85
N ALA A 258 -4.74 -16.27 -7.79
CA ALA A 258 -3.68 -16.74 -6.90
C ALA A 258 -4.07 -18.06 -6.21
N SER A 259 -5.31 -18.18 -5.73
CA SER A 259 -5.80 -19.40 -5.08
C SER A 259 -5.94 -20.56 -6.05
N TRP A 260 -6.39 -20.29 -7.27
CA TRP A 260 -6.51 -21.30 -8.32
C TRP A 260 -5.16 -21.96 -8.59
N PHE A 261 -4.13 -21.18 -8.92
CA PHE A 261 -2.80 -21.70 -9.24
C PHE A 261 -2.08 -22.32 -8.05
N ARG A 262 -2.34 -21.85 -6.84
CA ARG A 262 -1.81 -22.47 -5.61
C ARG A 262 -2.37 -23.87 -5.39
N ARG A 263 -3.68 -24.06 -5.66
CA ARG A 263 -4.37 -25.36 -5.49
C ARG A 263 -4.11 -26.32 -6.65
N ARG A 264 -3.61 -25.83 -7.78
CA ARG A 264 -3.39 -26.60 -9.02
C ARG A 264 -1.98 -26.40 -9.56
N PRO A 265 -0.95 -27.00 -8.93
CA PRO A 265 0.46 -26.83 -9.35
C PRO A 265 0.69 -27.29 -10.79
N ALA A 266 -0.01 -28.33 -11.25
CA ALA A 266 0.05 -28.82 -12.64
C ALA A 266 -0.41 -27.76 -13.64
N GLU A 267 -1.46 -27.00 -13.32
CA GLU A 267 -1.93 -25.90 -14.18
C GLU A 267 -0.93 -24.74 -14.18
N LYS A 268 -0.27 -24.48 -13.04
CA LYS A 268 0.79 -23.49 -12.97
C LYS A 268 1.97 -23.86 -13.88
N ALA A 269 2.30 -25.13 -14.03
CA ALA A 269 3.36 -25.58 -14.94
C ALA A 269 3.02 -25.33 -16.42
N ARG A 270 1.73 -25.18 -16.77
CA ARG A 270 1.27 -24.83 -18.12
C ARG A 270 1.32 -23.33 -18.42
N THR A 271 1.62 -22.49 -17.44
CA THR A 271 1.76 -21.05 -17.65
C THR A 271 3.07 -20.75 -18.39
N ARG A 272 3.02 -19.79 -19.30
CA ARG A 272 4.22 -19.26 -19.98
C ARG A 272 4.45 -17.85 -19.46
N VAL A 273 5.57 -17.65 -18.80
CA VAL A 273 5.96 -16.33 -18.28
C VAL A 273 6.00 -15.35 -19.45
N ALA A 274 5.33 -14.20 -19.30
CA ALA A 274 5.51 -13.08 -20.21
C ALA A 274 6.99 -12.68 -20.20
N VAL A 275 7.54 -12.36 -21.38
CA VAL A 275 8.92 -11.91 -21.53
C VAL A 275 9.22 -10.88 -20.44
N ARG A 276 10.24 -11.16 -19.64
CA ARG A 276 10.70 -10.25 -18.58
C ARG A 276 10.92 -8.87 -19.20
N THR A 277 10.02 -7.96 -19.01
CA THR A 277 10.31 -6.54 -19.19
C THR A 277 11.29 -6.16 -18.10
N ALA A 278 12.57 -6.12 -18.45
CA ALA A 278 13.55 -5.43 -17.66
C ALA A 278 13.15 -3.97 -17.61
N THR A 279 12.68 -3.49 -16.49
CA THR A 279 12.88 -2.09 -16.08
C THR A 279 12.37 -1.90 -14.65
N ARG A 280 13.08 -2.45 -13.68
CA ARG A 280 13.29 -1.68 -12.48
C ARG A 280 14.56 -0.88 -12.76
N THR A 281 14.43 0.37 -13.10
CA THR A 281 15.53 1.33 -13.06
C THR A 281 16.04 1.37 -11.64
N ALA A 282 17.11 0.61 -11.39
CA ALA A 282 17.94 0.80 -10.23
C ALA A 282 18.53 2.21 -10.39
N THR A 283 18.21 3.08 -9.46
CA THR A 283 18.91 4.36 -9.28
C THR A 283 20.41 4.06 -9.22
N PRO A 284 21.25 4.76 -9.98
CA PRO A 284 22.69 4.56 -9.91
C PRO A 284 23.14 4.84 -8.48
N ARG A 285 23.83 3.89 -7.87
CA ARG A 285 24.60 4.13 -6.66
C ARG A 285 25.65 5.17 -7.02
N ASP A 286 25.60 6.33 -6.38
CA ASP A 286 26.70 7.28 -6.35
C ASP A 286 27.93 6.55 -5.81
N ARG A 287 28.87 6.27 -6.70
CA ARG A 287 30.22 5.88 -6.32
C ARG A 287 30.95 7.16 -5.89
N PRO A 288 31.52 7.22 -4.72
CA PRO A 288 32.44 8.31 -4.40
C PRO A 288 33.66 8.20 -5.33
N ALA A 289 34.08 9.33 -5.89
CA ALA A 289 35.28 9.45 -6.69
C ALA A 289 36.52 9.12 -5.83
N PRO A 290 37.53 8.45 -6.38
CA PRO A 290 38.80 8.26 -5.69
C PRO A 290 39.55 9.58 -5.63
N ALA A 291 40.20 9.82 -4.47
CA ALA A 291 41.07 10.95 -4.16
C ALA A 291 42.32 11.03 -5.05
#